data_e4c95fdc4e66d240b2aeb70ea8abdf0a
#
_entry.id   e4c95fdc4e66d240b2aeb70ea8abdf0a
#
_cell.length_a   1.000
_cell.length_b   1.000
_cell.length_c   1.000
_cell.angle_alpha   90.00
_cell.angle_beta   90.00
_cell.angle_gamma   90.00
#
_symmetry.space_group_name_H-M   'P 1'
#
loop_
_entity.id
_entity.type
_entity.pdbx_description
1 polymer ?
#
loop_
_entity_poly.entity_id
_entity_poly.type
_entity_poly.pdbx_seq_one_letter_code
_entity_poly.pdbx_strand_id
1 'polypeptide(L)'
;MSDDPKANGGAGNPAIDPTEQRPIWSDDGDAPFDMGDDPEALDSDKPIYATPRPKKAKRVKKEKSASNETVEIIKTVVFALLIAFVLRVLLFQPFTIPSASMEPNLYEGDYIVVSKWSYGYSKHSIPWSPPLFDGRILGKDPTRGDIVVFKLPRDNKTDYIKRVIGLPGDKVQMIANKLYINGAPVKDVVVSRAEMADMFGPRPVTQVRETLPNGKS
;
A
#
# COMPACT_ATOMS: atom_id res chain seq x y z
N MET A 1 -39.16 9.32 -44.43
CA MET A 1 -39.62 8.00 -44.00
C MET A 1 -38.93 7.79 -42.66
N SER A 2 -39.54 8.33 -41.60
CA SER A 2 -40.50 7.69 -40.67
C SER A 2 -39.84 6.42 -40.08
N ASP A 3 -39.59 6.26 -38.79
CA ASP A 3 -40.42 6.50 -37.63
C ASP A 3 -39.59 6.43 -36.31
N ASP A 4 -39.76 7.37 -35.43
CA ASP A 4 -39.82 7.16 -33.99
C ASP A 4 -41.17 6.43 -33.69
N PRO A 5 -41.50 5.87 -32.54
CA PRO A 5 -41.12 6.21 -31.15
C PRO A 5 -41.15 5.02 -30.17
N LYS A 6 -40.75 5.19 -28.91
CA LYS A 6 -41.62 5.06 -27.73
C LYS A 6 -40.91 5.22 -26.40
N ALA A 7 -41.36 6.20 -25.70
CA ALA A 7 -41.34 6.42 -24.27
C ALA A 7 -41.91 5.25 -23.45
N ASN A 8 -41.40 5.08 -22.26
CA ASN A 8 -42.11 4.62 -21.04
C ASN A 8 -41.09 4.75 -19.88
N GLY A 9 -41.35 5.28 -18.72
CA GLY A 9 -42.54 5.60 -18.00
C GLY A 9 -42.04 5.99 -16.62
N GLY A 10 -42.33 7.21 -16.21
CA GLY A 10 -42.01 7.69 -14.86
C GLY A 10 -42.88 6.95 -13.85
N ALA A 11 -42.23 6.47 -12.79
CA ALA A 11 -42.91 6.15 -11.54
C ALA A 11 -42.87 7.38 -10.66
N GLY A 12 -44.00 8.09 -10.61
CA GLY A 12 -44.22 9.24 -9.74
C GLY A 12 -44.25 8.83 -8.29
N ASN A 13 -43.54 9.59 -7.52
CA ASN A 13 -43.60 9.59 -6.06
C ASN A 13 -45.01 10.12 -5.66
N PRO A 14 -45.79 9.46 -4.80
CA PRO A 14 -47.06 9.99 -4.35
C PRO A 14 -46.82 11.23 -3.50
N ALA A 15 -47.50 12.30 -3.85
CA ALA A 15 -47.56 13.54 -3.10
C ALA A 15 -48.08 13.27 -1.70
N ILE A 16 -47.35 13.71 -0.69
CA ILE A 16 -47.79 13.74 0.71
C ILE A 16 -48.79 14.88 0.86
N ASP A 17 -50.02 14.55 1.22
CA ASP A 17 -51.10 15.49 1.50
C ASP A 17 -50.75 16.30 2.79
N PRO A 18 -50.65 17.62 2.72
CA PRO A 18 -50.31 18.45 3.86
C PRO A 18 -51.44 18.62 4.90
N THR A 19 -52.57 17.96 4.74
CA THR A 19 -53.74 18.14 5.65
C THR A 19 -53.89 17.02 6.68
N GLU A 20 -52.99 16.05 6.77
CA GLU A 20 -53.07 14.97 7.77
C GLU A 20 -52.08 15.16 8.93
N GLN A 21 -52.07 16.38 9.49
CA GLN A 21 -51.50 16.61 10.82
C GLN A 21 -52.65 16.50 11.84
N ARG A 22 -52.91 15.29 12.32
CA ARG A 22 -53.71 15.10 13.53
C ARG A 22 -52.89 15.54 14.75
N PRO A 23 -53.41 16.42 15.59
CA PRO A 23 -52.76 16.75 16.84
C PRO A 23 -52.76 15.52 17.77
N ILE A 24 -51.65 15.31 18.49
CA ILE A 24 -51.34 14.19 19.39
C ILE A 24 -52.21 14.28 20.70
N TRP A 25 -53.34 14.93 20.67
CA TRP A 25 -54.31 15.07 21.75
C TRP A 25 -55.62 14.43 21.32
N SER A 26 -55.74 13.12 21.35
CA SER A 26 -57.04 12.49 21.42
C SER A 26 -57.39 12.40 22.91
N ASP A 27 -58.27 13.29 23.28
CA ASP A 27 -59.03 13.26 24.53
C ASP A 27 -60.03 12.09 24.42
N ASP A 28 -59.56 10.91 24.67
CA ASP A 28 -60.45 9.76 24.88
C ASP A 28 -60.71 9.72 26.35
N GLY A 29 -61.73 10.54 26.73
CA GLY A 29 -62.33 10.51 28.02
C GLY A 29 -62.85 9.12 28.37
N ASP A 30 -62.97 8.93 29.67
CA ASP A 30 -63.79 7.93 30.36
C ASP A 30 -63.29 6.47 30.32
N ALA A 31 -62.17 6.24 30.99
CA ALA A 31 -62.03 4.99 31.73
C ALA A 31 -62.40 5.25 33.21
N PRO A 32 -63.35 4.53 33.80
CA PRO A 32 -63.70 4.71 35.18
C PRO A 32 -62.51 4.30 36.06
N PHE A 33 -62.17 5.19 36.98
CA PHE A 33 -61.18 4.97 38.03
C PHE A 33 -61.72 3.88 38.96
N ASP A 34 -61.22 2.67 38.80
CA ASP A 34 -61.51 1.55 39.70
C ASP A 34 -60.79 1.79 41.04
N MET A 35 -61.51 2.27 42.02
CA MET A 35 -61.06 2.26 43.39
C MET A 35 -61.20 0.86 43.92
N GLY A 36 -60.17 0.03 43.68
CA GLY A 36 -60.06 -1.24 44.39
C GLY A 36 -60.00 -0.97 45.87
N ASP A 37 -61.07 -1.43 46.59
CA ASP A 37 -61.15 -1.50 48.05
C ASP A 37 -60.08 -2.49 48.53
N ASP A 38 -58.89 -2.03 48.85
CA ASP A 38 -57.92 -2.77 49.65
C ASP A 38 -57.80 -2.16 51.02
N PRO A 39 -58.50 -2.73 52.05
CA PRO A 39 -58.49 -2.25 53.43
C PRO A 39 -57.30 -2.78 54.26
N GLU A 40 -56.19 -3.13 53.65
CA GLU A 40 -55.06 -3.66 54.44
C GLU A 40 -53.77 -2.91 54.13
N ALA A 41 -53.29 -2.16 55.07
CA ALA A 41 -51.96 -1.67 55.34
C ALA A 41 -51.84 -0.18 55.53
N LEU A 42 -52.56 0.38 56.48
CA LEU A 42 -52.03 1.56 57.18
C LEU A 42 -50.93 1.11 58.15
N ASP A 43 -49.75 0.83 57.63
CA ASP A 43 -48.54 0.66 58.41
C ASP A 43 -48.06 2.06 58.84
N SER A 44 -48.44 2.45 60.04
CA SER A 44 -48.17 3.81 60.62
C SER A 44 -46.70 4.04 60.95
N ASP A 45 -45.79 3.14 60.67
CA ASP A 45 -44.37 3.27 61.00
C ASP A 45 -43.44 3.55 59.81
N LYS A 46 -44.00 3.79 58.63
CA LYS A 46 -43.13 4.24 57.49
C LYS A 46 -43.13 5.73 57.43
N PRO A 47 -41.92 6.37 57.50
CA PRO A 47 -41.81 7.81 57.32
C PRO A 47 -42.24 8.18 55.89
N ILE A 48 -43.23 9.08 55.81
CA ILE A 48 -43.89 9.56 54.59
C ILE A 48 -42.94 10.36 53.65
N TYR A 49 -41.72 10.54 54.02
CA TYR A 49 -40.71 11.24 53.25
C TYR A 49 -39.54 10.36 52.88
N ALA A 50 -39.77 9.41 51.99
CA ALA A 50 -38.67 8.79 51.27
C ALA A 50 -38.09 9.82 50.28
N THR A 51 -37.06 10.52 50.70
CA THR A 51 -36.30 11.35 49.75
C THR A 51 -35.80 10.47 48.64
N PRO A 52 -36.11 10.76 47.35
CA PRO A 52 -35.60 9.96 46.25
C PRO A 52 -34.08 9.99 46.29
N ARG A 53 -33.44 8.81 46.43
CA ARG A 53 -31.96 8.70 46.32
C ARG A 53 -31.51 9.40 45.07
N PRO A 54 -30.55 10.33 45.15
CA PRO A 54 -30.05 11.00 43.97
C PRO A 54 -29.51 9.92 42.99
N LYS A 55 -30.16 9.78 41.86
CA LYS A 55 -29.67 8.93 40.76
C LYS A 55 -28.23 9.38 40.49
N LYS A 56 -27.25 8.45 40.64
CA LYS A 56 -25.84 8.71 40.33
C LYS A 56 -25.79 9.41 38.97
N ALA A 57 -25.40 10.68 38.96
CA ALA A 57 -25.23 11.44 37.78
C ALA A 57 -24.33 10.64 36.86
N LYS A 58 -24.79 10.28 35.66
CA LYS A 58 -23.97 9.69 34.62
C LYS A 58 -22.82 10.66 34.44
N ARG A 59 -21.59 10.20 34.73
CA ARG A 59 -20.37 10.94 34.48
C ARG A 59 -20.44 11.42 33.03
N VAL A 60 -20.71 12.70 32.83
CA VAL A 60 -20.63 13.34 31.52
C VAL A 60 -19.21 13.10 31.05
N LYS A 61 -19.08 12.33 29.97
CA LYS A 61 -17.81 12.09 29.32
C LYS A 61 -17.33 13.49 28.92
N LYS A 62 -16.27 13.96 29.60
CA LYS A 62 -15.65 15.25 29.34
C LYS A 62 -15.38 15.34 27.83
N GLU A 63 -16.06 16.22 27.12
CA GLU A 63 -15.81 16.48 25.72
C GLU A 63 -14.33 16.79 25.59
N LYS A 64 -13.64 15.97 24.79
CA LYS A 64 -12.24 16.22 24.46
C LYS A 64 -12.20 17.56 23.74
N SER A 65 -11.52 18.54 24.33
CA SER A 65 -11.33 19.84 23.71
C SER A 65 -10.82 19.66 22.28
N ALA A 66 -11.32 20.41 21.32
CA ALA A 66 -10.93 20.35 19.90
C ALA A 66 -9.39 20.43 19.70
N SER A 67 -8.70 21.15 20.61
CA SER A 67 -7.23 21.19 20.63
C SER A 67 -6.59 19.81 20.89
N ASN A 68 -7.21 18.96 21.70
CA ASN A 68 -6.69 17.63 21.98
C ASN A 68 -6.91 16.67 20.80
N GLU A 69 -8.01 16.82 20.06
CA GLU A 69 -8.27 16.03 18.85
C GLU A 69 -7.27 16.38 17.74
N THR A 70 -6.98 17.66 17.54
CA THR A 70 -5.97 18.10 16.58
C THR A 70 -4.58 17.55 16.91
N VAL A 71 -4.19 17.55 18.20
CA VAL A 71 -2.92 17.00 18.66
C VAL A 71 -2.87 15.47 18.45
N GLU A 72 -3.98 14.75 18.70
CA GLU A 72 -4.06 13.31 18.45
C GLU A 72 -3.91 12.98 16.94
N ILE A 73 -4.54 13.75 16.06
CA ILE A 73 -4.40 13.60 14.62
C ILE A 73 -2.96 13.86 14.19
N ILE A 74 -2.35 14.95 14.64
CA ILE A 74 -0.95 15.27 14.32
C ILE A 74 -0.01 14.15 14.77
N LYS A 75 -0.17 13.64 15.99
CA LYS A 75 0.63 12.50 16.50
C LYS A 75 0.48 11.27 15.62
N THR A 76 -0.73 10.94 15.20
CA THR A 76 -1.00 9.79 14.35
C THR A 76 -0.34 9.95 12.97
N VAL A 77 -0.45 11.13 12.37
CA VAL A 77 0.20 11.44 11.09
C VAL A 77 1.72 11.37 11.21
N VAL A 78 2.30 12.00 12.23
CA VAL A 78 3.76 11.95 12.47
C VAL A 78 4.24 10.52 12.68
N PHE A 79 3.51 9.72 13.45
CA PHE A 79 3.88 8.32 13.70
C PHE A 79 3.77 7.48 12.42
N ALA A 80 2.72 7.67 11.62
CA ALA A 80 2.57 7.00 10.31
C ALA A 80 3.71 7.37 9.35
N LEU A 81 4.07 8.65 9.27
CA LEU A 81 5.20 9.11 8.46
C LEU A 81 6.53 8.54 8.95
N LEU A 82 6.72 8.45 10.26
CA LEU A 82 7.93 7.85 10.85
C LEU A 82 8.03 6.37 10.49
N ILE A 83 6.94 5.61 10.59
CA ILE A 83 6.92 4.19 10.18
C ILE A 83 7.22 4.08 8.68
N ALA A 84 6.55 4.86 7.84
CA ALA A 84 6.79 4.86 6.40
C ALA A 84 8.25 5.20 6.06
N PHE A 85 8.84 6.19 6.76
CA PHE A 85 10.23 6.56 6.60
C PHE A 85 11.18 5.42 7.00
N VAL A 86 10.95 4.78 8.16
CA VAL A 86 11.74 3.64 8.62
C VAL A 86 11.67 2.48 7.62
N LEU A 87 10.48 2.11 7.15
CA LEU A 87 10.30 1.07 6.15
C LEU A 87 11.05 1.39 4.84
N ARG A 88 10.95 2.63 4.36
CA ARG A 88 11.65 3.08 3.15
C ARG A 88 13.16 3.09 3.31
N VAL A 89 13.67 3.47 4.47
CA VAL A 89 15.12 3.54 4.72
C VAL A 89 15.72 2.15 4.92
N LEU A 90 15.05 1.29 5.68
CA LEU A 90 15.61 0.01 6.09
C LEU A 90 15.23 -1.16 5.16
N LEU A 91 14.03 -1.17 4.60
CA LEU A 91 13.55 -2.38 3.94
C LEU A 91 13.47 -2.23 2.42
N PHE A 92 12.72 -1.27 1.93
CA PHE A 92 12.33 -1.23 0.53
C PHE A 92 12.64 0.12 -0.12
N GLN A 93 13.03 0.05 -1.38
CA GLN A 93 13.18 1.24 -2.21
C GLN A 93 12.49 1.02 -3.55
N PRO A 94 11.43 1.80 -3.86
CA PRO A 94 10.84 1.78 -5.19
C PRO A 94 11.79 2.44 -6.18
N PHE A 95 11.88 1.84 -7.37
CA PHE A 95 12.65 2.32 -8.51
C PHE A 95 11.84 2.23 -9.77
N THR A 96 12.08 3.17 -10.69
CA THR A 96 11.61 3.10 -12.08
C THR A 96 12.80 2.77 -12.96
N ILE A 97 12.64 1.86 -13.90
CA ILE A 97 13.71 1.44 -14.81
C ILE A 97 13.91 2.50 -15.89
N PRO A 98 15.10 3.12 -15.97
CA PRO A 98 15.35 4.23 -16.88
C PRO A 98 15.91 3.81 -18.24
N SER A 99 16.14 2.51 -18.50
CA SER A 99 16.79 2.06 -19.73
C SER A 99 16.45 0.62 -20.10
N ALA A 100 16.42 0.34 -21.39
CA ALA A 100 16.13 -0.98 -21.97
C ALA A 100 17.21 -2.05 -21.76
N SER A 101 18.30 -1.76 -21.05
CA SER A 101 19.46 -2.67 -20.92
C SER A 101 19.20 -3.99 -20.17
N MET A 102 18.02 -4.15 -19.58
CA MET A 102 17.58 -5.37 -18.88
C MET A 102 16.44 -6.09 -19.62
N GLU A 103 16.06 -5.61 -20.80
CA GLU A 103 15.07 -6.30 -21.62
C GLU A 103 15.58 -7.68 -22.08
N PRO A 104 14.67 -8.66 -22.22
CA PRO A 104 13.22 -8.60 -22.03
C PRO A 104 12.74 -8.86 -20.59
N ASN A 105 13.64 -8.99 -19.61
CA ASN A 105 13.27 -9.31 -18.24
C ASN A 105 12.63 -8.13 -17.49
N LEU A 106 13.08 -6.91 -17.80
CA LEU A 106 12.59 -5.67 -17.22
C LEU A 106 12.54 -4.61 -18.33
N TYR A 107 11.40 -3.97 -18.48
CA TYR A 107 11.19 -2.96 -19.51
C TYR A 107 11.43 -1.54 -18.98
N GLU A 108 11.77 -0.64 -19.86
CA GLU A 108 11.85 0.78 -19.54
C GLU A 108 10.49 1.29 -19.07
N GLY A 109 10.48 2.01 -17.95
CA GLY A 109 9.24 2.49 -17.30
C GLY A 109 8.67 1.55 -16.26
N ASP A 110 9.13 0.31 -16.14
CA ASP A 110 8.67 -0.61 -15.10
C ASP A 110 8.99 -0.08 -13.69
N TYR A 111 8.06 -0.34 -12.77
CA TYR A 111 8.24 -0.07 -11.35
C TYR A 111 8.69 -1.34 -10.64
N ILE A 112 9.82 -1.26 -9.97
CA ILE A 112 10.38 -2.36 -9.18
C ILE A 112 10.56 -1.94 -7.73
N VAL A 113 10.57 -2.93 -6.84
CA VAL A 113 10.87 -2.74 -5.43
C VAL A 113 12.18 -3.44 -5.10
N VAL A 114 13.17 -2.66 -4.67
CA VAL A 114 14.50 -3.16 -4.31
C VAL A 114 14.53 -3.47 -2.82
N SER A 115 14.94 -4.70 -2.46
CA SER A 115 15.19 -5.09 -1.08
C SER A 115 16.59 -4.68 -0.65
N LYS A 116 16.68 -3.85 0.40
CA LYS A 116 17.97 -3.32 0.87
C LYS A 116 18.76 -4.30 1.73
N TRP A 117 18.08 -5.23 2.40
CA TRP A 117 18.73 -6.20 3.28
C TRP A 117 19.44 -7.35 2.57
N SER A 118 19.16 -7.56 1.27
CA SER A 118 19.65 -8.73 0.53
C SER A 118 21.18 -8.81 0.49
N TYR A 119 21.85 -7.65 0.41
CA TYR A 119 23.31 -7.56 0.33
C TYR A 119 23.89 -6.68 1.43
N GLY A 120 23.13 -6.44 2.51
CA GLY A 120 23.53 -5.56 3.60
C GLY A 120 23.43 -4.07 3.25
N TYR A 121 23.66 -3.25 4.27
CA TYR A 121 23.48 -1.81 4.23
C TYR A 121 24.79 -1.10 3.96
N SER A 122 24.78 -0.18 3.02
CA SER A 122 25.86 0.77 2.76
C SER A 122 25.36 2.21 3.00
N LYS A 123 26.26 3.17 2.97
CA LYS A 123 25.88 4.60 3.01
C LYS A 123 24.84 4.97 1.93
N HIS A 124 24.85 4.27 0.80
CA HIS A 124 23.86 4.46 -0.29
C HIS A 124 22.49 3.84 -0.01
N SER A 125 22.34 3.05 1.03
CA SER A 125 21.05 2.54 1.48
C SER A 125 20.22 3.61 2.18
N ILE A 126 20.85 4.70 2.64
CA ILE A 126 20.24 5.83 3.32
C ILE A 126 19.97 6.95 2.30
N PRO A 127 18.82 7.64 2.36
CA PRO A 127 18.55 8.80 1.54
C PRO A 127 19.70 9.82 1.61
N TRP A 128 20.03 10.43 0.46
CA TRP A 128 21.13 11.40 0.28
C TRP A 128 22.55 10.84 0.52
N SER A 129 22.69 9.54 0.77
CA SER A 129 24.00 8.86 0.94
C SER A 129 24.96 9.57 1.90
N PRO A 130 24.55 9.86 3.16
CA PRO A 130 25.40 10.57 4.09
C PRO A 130 26.67 9.76 4.38
N PRO A 131 27.84 10.40 4.58
CA PRO A 131 29.10 9.71 4.83
C PRO A 131 29.21 9.25 6.31
N LEU A 132 28.24 8.42 6.75
CA LEU A 132 28.18 7.95 8.15
C LEU A 132 29.16 6.80 8.41
N PHE A 133 29.41 5.96 7.40
CA PHE A 133 30.33 4.81 7.49
C PHE A 133 30.78 4.39 6.09
N ASP A 134 31.91 3.73 6.04
CA ASP A 134 32.42 3.10 4.82
C ASP A 134 32.21 1.58 4.84
N GLY A 135 32.04 1.00 3.66
CA GLY A 135 31.78 -0.44 3.52
C GLY A 135 30.30 -0.82 3.66
N ARG A 136 30.06 -2.04 4.12
CA ARG A 136 28.72 -2.63 4.29
C ARG A 136 28.53 -3.22 5.67
N ILE A 137 27.40 -2.95 6.28
CA ILE A 137 26.93 -3.59 7.51
C ILE A 137 26.09 -4.81 7.12
N LEU A 138 26.34 -5.98 7.71
CA LEU A 138 25.71 -7.26 7.35
C LEU A 138 25.87 -7.59 5.86
N GLY A 139 27.06 -7.32 5.32
CA GLY A 139 27.37 -7.54 3.91
C GLY A 139 27.23 -9.00 3.51
N LYS A 140 26.61 -9.24 2.36
CA LYS A 140 26.56 -10.54 1.68
C LYS A 140 26.95 -10.31 0.23
N ASP A 141 27.78 -11.20 -0.31
CA ASP A 141 28.21 -11.12 -1.70
C ASP A 141 27.06 -11.58 -2.63
N PRO A 142 26.90 -10.89 -3.77
CA PRO A 142 25.93 -11.30 -4.78
C PRO A 142 26.38 -12.61 -5.43
N THR A 143 25.40 -13.40 -5.84
CA THR A 143 25.64 -14.63 -6.60
C THR A 143 25.49 -14.36 -8.10
N ARG A 144 26.15 -15.20 -8.90
CA ARG A 144 26.02 -15.12 -10.36
C ARG A 144 24.54 -15.25 -10.78
N GLY A 145 24.09 -14.38 -11.66
CA GLY A 145 22.71 -14.31 -12.14
C GLY A 145 21.79 -13.42 -11.31
N ASP A 146 22.23 -12.90 -10.15
CA ASP A 146 21.43 -11.96 -9.37
C ASP A 146 21.27 -10.63 -10.12
N ILE A 147 20.10 -10.03 -9.99
CA ILE A 147 19.83 -8.67 -10.47
C ILE A 147 20.08 -7.71 -9.32
N VAL A 148 21.00 -6.77 -9.53
CA VAL A 148 21.44 -5.84 -8.49
C VAL A 148 21.26 -4.40 -8.93
N VAL A 149 20.86 -3.55 -7.98
CA VAL A 149 20.84 -2.10 -8.12
C VAL A 149 22.05 -1.55 -7.36
N PHE A 150 22.82 -0.68 -8.02
CA PHE A 150 24.02 -0.10 -7.43
C PHE A 150 24.25 1.32 -7.95
N LYS A 151 24.99 2.10 -7.18
CA LYS A 151 25.45 3.41 -7.65
C LYS A 151 26.62 3.24 -8.61
N LEU A 152 26.56 3.97 -9.73
CA LEU A 152 27.64 3.96 -10.70
C LEU A 152 28.95 4.43 -10.02
N PRO A 153 30.03 3.63 -10.03
CA PRO A 153 31.27 3.96 -9.33
C PRO A 153 31.93 5.27 -9.80
N ARG A 154 31.64 5.67 -11.04
CA ARG A 154 32.21 6.87 -11.65
C ARG A 154 31.70 8.16 -11.01
N ASP A 155 30.42 8.22 -10.64
CA ASP A 155 29.78 9.44 -10.13
C ASP A 155 29.16 9.27 -8.73
N ASN A 156 28.95 8.04 -8.27
CA ASN A 156 28.28 7.67 -7.02
C ASN A 156 26.88 8.29 -6.84
N LYS A 157 26.25 8.70 -7.93
CA LYS A 157 24.94 9.37 -7.94
C LYS A 157 23.92 8.59 -8.75
N THR A 158 24.30 8.15 -9.95
CA THR A 158 23.41 7.46 -10.89
C THR A 158 23.18 6.03 -10.46
N ASP A 159 21.91 5.61 -10.40
CA ASP A 159 21.53 4.23 -10.10
C ASP A 159 21.53 3.40 -11.38
N TYR A 160 22.17 2.24 -11.30
CA TYR A 160 22.19 1.24 -12.35
C TYR A 160 21.56 -0.05 -11.87
N ILE A 161 20.85 -0.73 -12.78
CA ILE A 161 20.37 -2.07 -12.60
C ILE A 161 21.03 -2.99 -13.61
N LYS A 162 21.68 -4.06 -13.16
CA LYS A 162 22.36 -5.04 -14.00
C LYS A 162 22.29 -6.42 -13.41
N ARG A 163 22.50 -7.43 -14.27
CA ARG A 163 22.66 -8.82 -13.86
C ARG A 163 24.14 -9.12 -13.58
N VAL A 164 24.41 -9.79 -12.49
CA VAL A 164 25.77 -10.22 -12.12
C VAL A 164 26.16 -11.43 -12.98
N ILE A 165 27.15 -11.26 -13.83
CA ILE A 165 27.67 -12.31 -14.71
C ILE A 165 28.98 -12.89 -14.18
N GLY A 166 29.93 -12.03 -13.82
CA GLY A 166 31.21 -12.42 -13.25
C GLY A 166 31.26 -12.22 -11.75
N LEU A 167 31.97 -13.07 -11.06
CA LEU A 167 32.32 -12.94 -9.65
C LEU A 167 33.80 -12.57 -9.50
N PRO A 168 34.25 -12.14 -8.32
CA PRO A 168 35.67 -11.86 -8.10
C PRO A 168 36.53 -13.05 -8.50
N GLY A 169 37.59 -12.77 -9.32
CA GLY A 169 38.47 -13.78 -9.87
C GLY A 169 38.05 -14.41 -11.21
N ASP A 170 36.81 -14.15 -11.67
CA ASP A 170 36.37 -14.66 -12.96
C ASP A 170 36.95 -13.89 -14.13
N LYS A 171 37.27 -14.63 -15.20
CA LYS A 171 37.60 -14.08 -16.51
C LYS A 171 36.38 -14.12 -17.41
N VAL A 172 35.79 -12.96 -17.68
CA VAL A 172 34.60 -12.83 -18.54
C VAL A 172 35.03 -12.30 -19.91
N GLN A 173 34.59 -12.95 -20.99
CA GLN A 173 34.89 -12.58 -22.36
C GLN A 173 33.62 -12.68 -23.21
N MET A 174 33.50 -11.76 -24.17
CA MET A 174 32.49 -11.84 -25.23
C MET A 174 33.24 -12.04 -26.58
N ILE A 175 33.00 -13.17 -27.23
CA ILE A 175 33.64 -13.53 -28.48
C ILE A 175 32.54 -13.88 -29.48
N ALA A 176 32.48 -13.16 -30.61
CA ALA A 176 31.46 -13.36 -31.64
C ALA A 176 30.01 -13.44 -31.05
N ASN A 177 29.65 -12.50 -30.19
CA ASN A 177 28.35 -12.43 -29.49
C ASN A 177 28.06 -13.64 -28.58
N LYS A 178 29.07 -14.40 -28.21
CA LYS A 178 28.94 -15.51 -27.28
C LYS A 178 29.70 -15.22 -25.99
N LEU A 179 29.04 -15.43 -24.87
CA LEU A 179 29.60 -15.21 -23.54
C LEU A 179 30.47 -16.39 -23.11
N TYR A 180 31.65 -16.09 -22.61
CA TYR A 180 32.61 -17.06 -22.03
C TYR A 180 32.90 -16.65 -20.59
N ILE A 181 32.90 -17.63 -19.72
CA ILE A 181 33.30 -17.46 -18.32
C ILE A 181 34.39 -18.48 -18.01
N ASN A 182 35.55 -17.99 -17.59
CA ASN A 182 36.75 -18.80 -17.32
C ASN A 182 37.13 -19.71 -18.49
N GLY A 183 37.00 -19.21 -19.71
CA GLY A 183 37.32 -19.95 -20.94
C GLY A 183 36.25 -20.91 -21.43
N ALA A 184 35.19 -21.15 -20.63
CA ALA A 184 34.08 -22.01 -21.03
C ALA A 184 32.93 -21.16 -21.64
N PRO A 185 32.36 -21.57 -22.80
CA PRO A 185 31.23 -20.90 -23.37
C PRO A 185 29.97 -21.11 -22.50
N VAL A 186 29.19 -20.05 -22.31
CA VAL A 186 27.87 -20.15 -21.68
C VAL A 186 26.90 -20.81 -22.64
N LYS A 187 26.07 -21.70 -22.14
CA LYS A 187 25.04 -22.39 -22.94
C LYS A 187 23.96 -21.40 -23.33
N ASP A 188 23.69 -21.26 -24.59
CA ASP A 188 22.66 -20.42 -25.17
C ASP A 188 21.64 -21.28 -25.94
N VAL A 189 20.36 -20.95 -25.78
CA VAL A 189 19.27 -21.58 -26.53
C VAL A 189 18.43 -20.48 -27.16
N VAL A 190 18.21 -20.57 -28.45
CA VAL A 190 17.32 -19.64 -29.16
C VAL A 190 15.88 -19.88 -28.68
N VAL A 191 15.28 -18.85 -28.11
CA VAL A 191 13.92 -18.90 -27.56
C VAL A 191 12.90 -18.39 -28.59
N SER A 192 13.21 -17.26 -29.23
CA SER A 192 12.35 -16.68 -30.25
C SER A 192 13.14 -15.86 -31.25
N ARG A 193 12.52 -15.64 -32.40
CA ARG A 193 12.95 -14.63 -33.37
C ARG A 193 11.82 -13.63 -33.49
N ALA A 194 12.09 -12.39 -33.18
CA ALA A 194 11.14 -11.27 -33.20
C ALA A 194 11.68 -10.15 -34.05
N GLU A 195 10.82 -9.30 -34.56
CA GLU A 195 11.23 -8.02 -35.11
C GLU A 195 11.11 -6.95 -34.03
N MET A 196 12.20 -6.24 -33.77
CA MET A 196 12.20 -5.10 -32.88
C MET A 196 12.26 -3.83 -33.73
N ALA A 197 11.29 -2.96 -33.59
CA ALA A 197 11.27 -1.67 -34.24
C ALA A 197 12.08 -0.66 -33.39
N ASP A 198 13.10 -0.08 -33.98
CA ASP A 198 13.84 1.05 -33.43
C ASP A 198 13.67 2.28 -34.33
N MET A 199 14.37 3.39 -34.01
CA MET A 199 14.33 4.60 -34.82
C MET A 199 14.86 4.43 -36.25
N PHE A 200 15.51 3.31 -36.56
CA PHE A 200 16.04 2.97 -37.87
C PHE A 200 15.19 1.94 -38.62
N GLY A 201 14.03 1.54 -38.05
CA GLY A 201 13.09 0.62 -38.64
C GLY A 201 13.13 -0.79 -38.02
N PRO A 202 12.30 -1.73 -38.53
CA PRO A 202 12.22 -3.06 -38.00
C PRO A 202 13.50 -3.84 -38.27
N ARG A 203 14.06 -4.46 -37.22
CA ARG A 203 15.25 -5.32 -37.30
C ARG A 203 14.94 -6.71 -36.74
N PRO A 204 15.37 -7.78 -37.39
CA PRO A 204 15.26 -9.10 -36.84
C PRO A 204 16.16 -9.26 -35.61
N VAL A 205 15.57 -9.57 -34.49
CA VAL A 205 16.27 -9.83 -33.23
C VAL A 205 16.05 -11.27 -32.82
N THR A 206 17.15 -11.96 -32.51
CA THR A 206 17.09 -13.31 -31.98
C THR A 206 17.22 -13.26 -30.47
N GLN A 207 16.18 -13.68 -29.78
CA GLN A 207 16.24 -13.84 -28.33
C GLN A 207 16.89 -15.17 -27.99
N VAL A 208 17.93 -15.11 -27.18
CA VAL A 208 18.62 -16.30 -26.67
C VAL A 208 18.47 -16.35 -25.15
N ARG A 209 18.26 -17.54 -24.61
CA ARG A 209 18.33 -17.80 -23.19
C ARG A 209 19.71 -18.35 -22.88
N GLU A 210 20.48 -17.58 -22.13
CA GLU A 210 21.79 -17.99 -21.65
C GLU A 210 21.65 -18.67 -20.29
N THR A 211 22.21 -19.87 -20.15
CA THR A 211 22.24 -20.58 -18.89
C THR A 211 23.61 -20.48 -18.27
N LEU A 212 23.71 -19.73 -17.18
CA LEU A 212 24.95 -19.51 -16.44
C LEU A 212 25.46 -20.80 -15.79
N PRO A 213 26.77 -20.90 -15.41
CA PRO A 213 27.34 -22.10 -14.81
C PRO A 213 26.64 -22.60 -13.54
N ASN A 214 25.93 -21.72 -12.83
CA ASN A 214 25.14 -22.07 -11.65
C ASN A 214 23.68 -22.46 -11.96
N GLY A 215 23.32 -22.63 -13.22
CA GLY A 215 21.98 -23.00 -13.67
C GLY A 215 20.96 -21.87 -13.74
N LYS A 216 21.28 -20.65 -13.34
CA LYS A 216 20.40 -19.48 -13.52
C LYS A 216 20.43 -19.01 -14.98
N SER A 217 19.31 -18.50 -15.47
CA SER A 217 19.15 -17.99 -16.84
C SER A 217 18.48 -16.63 -16.85
#